data_8059a10d55de6a334524b21af8d091d1
#
_entry.id   8059a10d55de6a334524b21af8d091d1
#
_cell.length_a   1.000
_cell.length_b   1.000
_cell.length_c   1.000
_cell.angle_alpha   90.00
_cell.angle_beta   90.00
_cell.angle_gamma   90.00
#
_symmetry.space_group_name_H-M   'P 1'
#
loop_
_entity.id
_entity.type
_entity.pdbx_description
1 polymer ?
#
loop_
_entity_poly.entity_id
_entity_poly.type
_entity_poly.pdbx_seq_one_letter_code
_entity_poly.pdbx_strand_id
1 'polypeptide(L)'
;MAKAIYVKFDTPKEIADKAYEALEIAKDTGKIGKGTNEVTKMIERGNALLVFIAEDIDPPEIAAQLPVLAEEKEIPYVYLPTKDELGEAAGLNVGTASACIIDAGEAEDLINDVVEKVEELKK
;
A
#
# COMPACT_ATOMS: atom_id res chain seq x y z
N MET A 1 -10.18 11.35 -16.12
CA MET A 1 -9.04 11.96 -15.44
C MET A 1 -7.80 11.11 -15.61
N ALA A 2 -6.69 11.74 -15.96
CA ALA A 2 -5.46 10.99 -16.17
C ALA A 2 -4.89 10.48 -14.85
N LYS A 3 -4.43 9.24 -14.84
CA LYS A 3 -3.78 8.68 -13.67
C LYS A 3 -2.32 9.12 -13.61
N ALA A 4 -1.76 9.13 -12.41
CA ALA A 4 -0.33 9.38 -12.25
C ALA A 4 0.47 8.29 -12.95
N ILE A 5 1.65 8.64 -13.46
CA ILE A 5 2.48 7.71 -14.26
C ILE A 5 2.95 6.48 -13.48
N TYR A 6 3.00 6.56 -12.14
CA TYR A 6 3.43 5.44 -11.30
C TYR A 6 2.31 4.43 -11.04
N VAL A 7 1.07 4.76 -11.43
CA VAL A 7 -0.07 3.87 -11.20
C VAL A 7 -0.11 2.83 -12.32
N LYS A 8 0.13 1.58 -11.98
CA LYS A 8 0.28 0.49 -12.94
C LYS A 8 -1.04 -0.24 -13.25
N PHE A 9 -2.05 -0.09 -12.40
CA PHE A 9 -3.35 -0.72 -12.59
C PHE A 9 -4.42 0.04 -11.81
N ASP A 10 -5.69 -0.17 -12.19
CA ASP A 10 -6.82 0.42 -11.48
C ASP A 10 -7.19 -0.46 -10.29
N THR A 11 -7.37 0.13 -9.12
CA THR A 11 -7.84 -0.61 -7.95
C THR A 11 -9.34 -0.39 -7.80
N PRO A 12 -10.18 -1.43 -7.95
CA PRO A 12 -11.61 -1.28 -7.73
C PRO A 12 -11.91 -0.86 -6.29
N LYS A 13 -13.01 -0.16 -6.10
CA LYS A 13 -13.40 0.36 -4.79
C LYS A 13 -13.47 -0.75 -3.74
N GLU A 14 -14.01 -1.91 -4.10
CA GLU A 14 -14.10 -3.04 -3.18
C GLU A 14 -12.74 -3.49 -2.66
N ILE A 15 -11.74 -3.49 -3.52
CA ILE A 15 -10.38 -3.89 -3.13
C ILE A 15 -9.74 -2.79 -2.31
N ALA A 16 -9.96 -1.52 -2.67
CA ALA A 16 -9.46 -0.39 -1.88
C ALA A 16 -10.01 -0.42 -0.47
N ASP A 17 -11.32 -0.67 -0.32
CA ASP A 17 -11.96 -0.74 1.00
C ASP A 17 -11.37 -1.87 1.85
N LYS A 18 -11.15 -3.04 1.26
CA LYS A 18 -10.52 -4.16 1.96
C LYS A 18 -9.08 -3.85 2.33
N ALA A 19 -8.36 -3.14 1.46
CA ALA A 19 -6.98 -2.76 1.71
C ALA A 19 -6.89 -1.79 2.90
N TYR A 20 -7.77 -0.79 2.96
CA TYR A 20 -7.83 0.12 4.11
C TYR A 20 -8.12 -0.65 5.40
N GLU A 21 -9.11 -1.57 5.36
CA GLU A 21 -9.47 -2.37 6.52
C GLU A 21 -8.28 -3.23 6.98
N ALA A 22 -7.59 -3.87 6.04
CA ALA A 22 -6.42 -4.68 6.35
C ALA A 22 -5.33 -3.85 7.05
N LEU A 23 -5.09 -2.63 6.55
CA LEU A 23 -4.09 -1.73 7.13
C LEU A 23 -4.49 -1.33 8.56
N GLU A 24 -5.76 -0.99 8.77
CA GLU A 24 -6.25 -0.62 10.10
C GLU A 24 -6.12 -1.76 11.11
N ILE A 25 -6.48 -2.97 10.71
CA ILE A 25 -6.39 -4.15 11.57
C ILE A 25 -4.92 -4.47 11.88
N ALA A 26 -4.06 -4.42 10.88
CA ALA A 26 -2.63 -4.68 11.07
C ALA A 26 -1.99 -3.62 11.96
N LYS A 27 -2.43 -2.37 11.85
CA LYS A 27 -1.96 -1.30 12.72
C LYS A 27 -2.28 -1.63 14.19
N ASP A 28 -3.47 -2.13 14.46
CA ASP A 28 -3.92 -2.40 15.83
C ASP A 28 -3.44 -3.73 16.39
N THR A 29 -3.26 -4.76 15.56
CA THR A 29 -2.98 -6.13 16.02
C THR A 29 -1.63 -6.68 15.57
N GLY A 30 -0.98 -6.00 14.62
CA GLY A 30 0.32 -6.41 14.09
C GLY A 30 1.30 -5.26 14.06
N LYS A 31 1.96 -5.07 12.91
CA LYS A 31 2.94 -4.00 12.77
C LYS A 31 2.88 -3.42 11.36
N ILE A 32 2.94 -2.09 11.25
CA ILE A 32 2.94 -1.40 9.96
C ILE A 32 4.11 -0.43 9.87
N GLY A 33 4.47 -0.06 8.64
CA GLY A 33 5.39 1.02 8.34
C GLY A 33 4.64 2.17 7.70
N LYS A 34 5.07 3.40 7.95
CA LYS A 34 4.42 4.62 7.46
C LYS A 34 5.44 5.55 6.84
N GLY A 35 5.05 6.14 5.72
CA GLY A 35 5.90 7.10 5.02
C GLY A 35 6.88 6.44 4.07
N THR A 36 7.22 7.17 3.02
CA THR A 36 8.01 6.62 1.91
C THR A 36 9.39 6.11 2.34
N ASN A 37 10.07 6.82 3.24
CA ASN A 37 11.40 6.39 3.67
C ASN A 37 11.37 5.06 4.42
N GLU A 38 10.45 4.91 5.36
CA GLU A 38 10.31 3.66 6.12
C GLU A 38 9.84 2.53 5.22
N VAL A 39 8.85 2.80 4.36
CA VAL A 39 8.32 1.80 3.43
C VAL A 39 9.43 1.31 2.50
N THR A 40 10.23 2.22 1.96
CA THR A 40 11.35 1.85 1.09
C THR A 40 12.32 0.90 1.80
N LYS A 41 12.67 1.21 3.05
CA LYS A 41 13.56 0.35 3.84
C LYS A 41 12.96 -1.04 4.06
N MET A 42 11.66 -1.11 4.34
CA MET A 42 11.01 -2.39 4.56
C MET A 42 10.96 -3.23 3.29
N ILE A 43 10.73 -2.59 2.14
CA ILE A 43 10.76 -3.29 0.85
C ILE A 43 12.17 -3.82 0.58
N GLU A 44 13.18 -2.98 0.75
CA GLU A 44 14.58 -3.37 0.49
C GLU A 44 15.03 -4.54 1.36
N ARG A 45 14.53 -4.60 2.59
CA ARG A 45 14.85 -5.68 3.53
C ARG A 45 14.01 -6.94 3.32
N GLY A 46 13.00 -6.86 2.43
CA GLY A 46 12.08 -7.96 2.21
C GLY A 46 11.12 -8.21 3.35
N ASN A 47 10.87 -7.19 4.19
CA ASN A 47 10.03 -7.31 5.38
C ASN A 47 8.59 -6.86 5.19
N ALA A 48 8.25 -6.26 4.05
CA ALA A 48 6.89 -5.81 3.79
C ALA A 48 6.04 -6.96 3.23
N LEU A 49 4.84 -7.12 3.75
CA LEU A 49 3.86 -8.12 3.27
C LEU A 49 2.96 -7.56 2.18
N LEU A 50 2.62 -6.27 2.28
CA LEU A 50 1.77 -5.57 1.32
C LEU A 50 2.09 -4.10 1.42
N VAL A 51 2.26 -3.44 0.26
CA VAL A 51 2.59 -2.02 0.19
C VAL A 51 1.38 -1.26 -0.34
N PHE A 52 1.09 -0.12 0.28
CA PHE A 52 -0.01 0.77 -0.10
C PHE A 52 0.56 2.07 -0.66
N ILE A 53 0.07 2.48 -1.82
CA ILE A 53 0.57 3.68 -2.51
C ILE A 53 -0.63 4.56 -2.86
N ALA A 54 -0.60 5.83 -2.43
CA ALA A 54 -1.67 6.77 -2.76
C ALA A 54 -1.56 7.19 -4.23
N GLU A 55 -2.69 7.36 -4.90
CA GLU A 55 -2.72 7.75 -6.31
C GLU A 55 -2.55 9.26 -6.53
N ASP A 56 -2.73 10.06 -5.49
CA ASP A 56 -2.73 11.52 -5.58
C ASP A 56 -1.46 12.19 -5.06
N ILE A 57 -0.32 11.54 -5.24
CA ILE A 57 0.96 12.08 -4.78
C ILE A 57 1.53 13.05 -5.81
N ASP A 58 1.90 14.23 -5.33
CA ASP A 58 2.48 15.28 -6.15
C ASP A 58 3.68 15.90 -5.39
N PRO A 59 4.89 15.89 -5.97
CA PRO A 59 5.19 15.38 -7.30
C PRO A 59 5.21 13.84 -7.35
N PRO A 60 4.90 13.24 -8.52
CA PRO A 60 4.78 11.78 -8.62
C PRO A 60 6.10 11.02 -8.38
N GLU A 61 7.24 11.68 -8.51
CA GLU A 61 8.54 11.06 -8.28
C GLU A 61 8.69 10.51 -6.86
N ILE A 62 7.97 11.08 -5.90
CA ILE A 62 8.02 10.63 -4.50
C ILE A 62 7.58 9.16 -4.38
N ALA A 63 6.57 8.77 -5.17
CA ALA A 63 6.00 7.43 -5.10
C ALA A 63 6.41 6.53 -6.27
N ALA A 64 7.07 7.08 -7.29
CA ALA A 64 7.29 6.34 -8.54
C ALA A 64 8.22 5.13 -8.39
N GLN A 65 9.13 5.16 -7.44
CA GLN A 65 10.07 4.07 -7.22
C GLN A 65 9.48 2.89 -6.47
N LEU A 66 8.41 3.12 -5.73
CA LEU A 66 7.84 2.09 -4.87
C LEU A 66 7.34 0.85 -5.63
N PRO A 67 6.57 1.00 -6.73
CA PRO A 67 6.16 -0.17 -7.49
C PRO A 67 7.35 -0.94 -8.07
N VAL A 68 8.37 -0.23 -8.53
CA VAL A 68 9.57 -0.85 -9.11
C VAL A 68 10.30 -1.68 -8.07
N LEU A 69 10.54 -1.10 -6.89
CA LEU A 69 11.21 -1.80 -5.80
C LEU A 69 10.40 -3.01 -5.32
N ALA A 70 9.09 -2.83 -5.20
CA ALA A 70 8.22 -3.91 -4.75
C ALA A 70 8.24 -5.08 -5.73
N GLU A 71 8.21 -4.80 -7.04
CA GLU A 71 8.30 -5.84 -8.05
C GLU A 71 9.64 -6.56 -8.03
N GLU A 72 10.74 -5.84 -7.83
CA GLU A 72 12.06 -6.45 -7.72
C GLU A 72 12.15 -7.42 -6.55
N LYS A 73 11.47 -7.12 -5.46
CA LYS A 73 11.47 -7.95 -4.25
C LYS A 73 10.30 -8.92 -4.20
N GLU A 74 9.48 -8.95 -5.24
CA GLU A 74 8.30 -9.80 -5.33
C GLU A 74 7.31 -9.56 -4.18
N ILE A 75 7.17 -8.28 -3.79
CA ILE A 75 6.24 -7.86 -2.75
C ILE A 75 5.01 -7.27 -3.41
N PRO A 76 3.80 -7.70 -3.03
CA PRO A 76 2.58 -7.14 -3.61
C PRO A 76 2.34 -5.70 -3.16
N TYR A 77 1.72 -4.91 -4.03
CA TYR A 77 1.37 -3.53 -3.72
C TYR A 77 -0.01 -3.21 -4.28
N VAL A 78 -0.67 -2.22 -3.71
CA VAL A 78 -2.00 -1.78 -4.11
C VAL A 78 -2.06 -0.27 -4.07
N TYR A 79 -2.84 0.32 -4.98
CA TYR A 79 -3.05 1.76 -5.02
C TYR A 79 -4.32 2.12 -4.31
N LEU A 80 -4.28 3.22 -3.55
CA LEU A 80 -5.44 3.75 -2.84
C LEU A 80 -5.71 5.18 -3.33
N PRO A 81 -6.98 5.61 -3.37
CA PRO A 81 -7.34 6.88 -4.03
C PRO A 81 -6.67 8.12 -3.47
N THR A 82 -6.57 8.25 -2.14
CA THR A 82 -6.06 9.48 -1.54
C THR A 82 -5.05 9.24 -0.45
N LYS A 83 -4.09 10.15 -0.36
CA LYS A 83 -3.09 10.14 0.71
C LYS A 83 -3.72 10.43 2.07
N ASP A 84 -4.79 11.21 2.11
CA ASP A 84 -5.46 11.56 3.36
C ASP A 84 -6.13 10.35 3.99
N GLU A 85 -6.84 9.55 3.19
CA GLU A 85 -7.46 8.32 3.68
C GLU A 85 -6.40 7.30 4.07
N LEU A 86 -5.31 7.22 3.31
CA LEU A 86 -4.22 6.31 3.64
C LEU A 86 -3.58 6.69 4.97
N GLY A 87 -3.35 7.99 5.20
CA GLY A 87 -2.82 8.47 6.47
C GLY A 87 -3.74 8.12 7.64
N GLU A 88 -5.04 8.33 7.46
CA GLU A 88 -6.03 8.01 8.48
C GLU A 88 -6.01 6.52 8.83
N ALA A 89 -6.01 5.66 7.83
CA ALA A 89 -5.96 4.21 8.05
C ALA A 89 -4.67 3.78 8.74
N ALA A 90 -3.57 4.48 8.51
CA ALA A 90 -2.29 4.22 9.18
C ALA A 90 -2.19 4.86 10.58
N GLY A 91 -3.23 5.57 11.02
CA GLY A 91 -3.24 6.19 12.34
C GLY A 91 -2.54 7.52 12.42
N LEU A 92 -2.37 8.21 11.30
CA LEU A 92 -1.74 9.52 11.25
C LEU A 92 -2.79 10.63 11.22
N ASN A 93 -2.42 11.81 11.70
CA ASN A 93 -3.28 13.00 11.62
C ASN A 93 -3.13 13.75 10.30
N VAL A 94 -2.21 13.29 9.45
CA VAL A 94 -1.91 13.90 8.16
C VAL A 94 -1.89 12.82 7.09
N GLY A 95 -1.93 13.22 5.82
CA GLY A 95 -1.83 12.29 4.71
C GLY A 95 -0.45 11.63 4.63
N THR A 96 -0.39 10.48 4.00
CA THR A 96 0.88 9.81 3.73
C THR A 96 0.89 9.28 2.30
N ALA A 97 2.04 9.34 1.66
CA ALA A 97 2.20 8.84 0.29
C ALA A 97 2.13 7.31 0.22
N SER A 98 2.56 6.65 1.27
CA SER A 98 2.64 5.19 1.27
C SER A 98 2.64 4.64 2.69
N ALA A 99 2.31 3.37 2.80
CA ALA A 99 2.40 2.60 4.04
C ALA A 99 2.63 1.15 3.67
N CYS A 100 3.00 0.33 4.62
CA CYS A 100 3.13 -1.12 4.38
C CYS A 100 2.77 -1.89 5.63
N ILE A 101 2.40 -3.15 5.44
CA ILE A 101 2.16 -4.08 6.55
C ILE A 101 3.42 -4.92 6.71
N ILE A 102 3.95 -4.97 7.92
CA ILE A 102 5.15 -5.74 8.27
C ILE A 102 4.75 -7.04 8.96
N ASP A 103 3.79 -6.96 9.87
CA ASP A 103 3.23 -8.11 10.57
C ASP A 103 1.72 -8.03 10.44
N ALA A 104 1.11 -9.07 9.88
CA ALA A 104 -0.32 -9.07 9.58
C ALA A 104 -1.22 -8.97 10.81
N GLY A 105 -0.80 -9.51 11.95
CA GLY A 105 -1.68 -9.61 13.10
C GLY A 105 -2.95 -10.38 12.71
N GLU A 106 -4.10 -9.81 12.97
CA GLU A 106 -5.39 -10.42 12.63
C GLU A 106 -5.87 -10.11 11.22
N ALA A 107 -5.07 -9.39 10.41
CA ALA A 107 -5.44 -9.01 9.07
C ALA A 107 -5.04 -10.02 7.98
N GLU A 108 -4.50 -11.18 8.34
CA GLU A 108 -3.93 -12.13 7.39
C GLU A 108 -4.89 -12.52 6.26
N ASP A 109 -6.13 -12.83 6.59
CA ASP A 109 -7.12 -13.25 5.59
C ASP A 109 -7.45 -12.10 4.61
N LEU A 110 -7.58 -10.88 5.14
CA LEU A 110 -7.83 -9.70 4.30
C LEU A 110 -6.64 -9.40 3.40
N ILE A 111 -5.44 -9.53 3.92
CA ILE A 111 -4.22 -9.33 3.13
C ILE A 111 -4.16 -10.33 1.98
N ASN A 112 -4.40 -11.59 2.27
CA ASN A 112 -4.39 -12.63 1.24
C ASN A 112 -5.43 -12.38 0.16
N ASP A 113 -6.62 -11.92 0.54
CA ASP A 113 -7.69 -11.60 -0.38
C ASP A 113 -7.30 -10.43 -1.29
N VAL A 114 -6.74 -9.37 -0.71
CA VAL A 114 -6.27 -8.21 -1.47
C VAL A 114 -5.15 -8.60 -2.43
N VAL A 115 -4.18 -9.38 -1.95
CA VAL A 115 -3.04 -9.83 -2.76
C VAL A 115 -3.52 -10.64 -3.96
N GLU A 116 -4.44 -11.56 -3.74
CA GLU A 116 -4.99 -12.39 -4.82
C GLU A 116 -5.66 -11.52 -5.89
N LYS A 117 -6.47 -10.54 -5.47
CA LYS A 117 -7.16 -9.64 -6.40
C LYS A 117 -6.19 -8.73 -7.15
N VAL A 118 -5.18 -8.23 -6.48
CA VAL A 118 -4.16 -7.39 -7.10
C VAL A 118 -3.39 -8.17 -8.16
N GLU A 119 -3.04 -9.43 -7.89
CA GLU A 119 -2.36 -10.27 -8.87
C GLU A 119 -3.22 -10.47 -10.13
N GLU A 120 -4.52 -10.62 -9.97
CA GLU A 120 -5.44 -10.69 -11.11
C GLU A 120 -5.46 -9.39 -11.91
N LEU A 121 -5.42 -8.24 -11.23
CA LEU A 121 -5.46 -6.93 -11.89
C LEU A 121 -4.20 -6.64 -12.70
N LYS A 122 -3.09 -7.24 -12.33
CA LYS A 122 -1.80 -7.00 -13.00
C LYS A 122 -1.60 -7.85 -14.26
N LYS A 123 -2.44 -8.80 -14.50
CA LYS A 123 -2.37 -9.67 -15.68
C LYS A 123 -2.89 -9.02 -16.94
#